data_3cd24f9ac906ed28088361a34fc1a1cb
#
_entry.id   3cd24f9ac906ed28088361a34fc1a1cb
#
_cell.length_a   1.000
_cell.length_b   1.000
_cell.length_c   1.000
_cell.angle_alpha   90.00
_cell.angle_beta   90.00
_cell.angle_gamma   90.00
#
_symmetry.space_group_name_H-M   'P 1'
#
loop_
_entity.id
_entity.type
_entity.pdbx_description
1 polymer ?
#
loop_
_entity_poly.entity_id
_entity_poly.type
_entity_poly.pdbx_seq_one_letter_code
_entity_poly.pdbx_strand_id
1 'polypeptide(L)'
;MKPIISVVIVTYNREKLLAKAIDSVLCQKFSGFELVIIDDSSTDNTEDLVKKYLSDERVKYIKIAKSKSISQVRNSAWPHVSGKYIAVLDSDDIWCDDLKLNKQFNFLEKNSDFVVVGSAAALINSEDQIIEYVKKPESDNEIRKDFFVKNPFFHSSVMFRLEAVKRIGGYDEKIKFGEDLDLWLRLGKEGKFYNFPEVMIKYRIHNDNEIKKHWSGAVLDVLRIIKKNRKTYNAGPLVFLKKIFRKLSEYFKSKN
;
A
#
# COMPACT_ATOMS: atom_id res chain seq x y z
N MET A 1 -1.77 25.18 8.96
CA MET A 1 -3.10 24.50 9.14
C MET A 1 -2.84 23.03 9.48
N LYS A 2 -3.72 22.40 10.27
CA LYS A 2 -3.60 20.95 10.53
C LYS A 2 -3.85 20.20 9.21
N PRO A 3 -2.98 19.25 8.80
CA PRO A 3 -3.19 18.50 7.57
C PRO A 3 -4.43 17.61 7.65
N ILE A 4 -5.12 17.47 6.53
CA ILE A 4 -6.30 16.61 6.40
C ILE A 4 -5.89 15.20 6.00
N ILE A 5 -4.82 15.09 5.18
CA ILE A 5 -4.26 13.84 4.68
C ILE A 5 -2.82 13.72 5.15
N SER A 6 -2.45 12.57 5.70
CA SER A 6 -1.05 12.21 5.88
C SER A 6 -0.66 11.21 4.81
N VAL A 7 0.29 11.60 3.96
CA VAL A 7 0.92 10.69 3.00
C VAL A 7 2.07 9.99 3.72
N VAL A 8 2.12 8.66 3.65
CA VAL A 8 3.16 7.87 4.31
C VAL A 8 4.00 7.15 3.25
N ILE A 9 5.30 7.39 3.28
CA ILE A 9 6.31 6.63 2.52
C ILE A 9 7.18 5.90 3.53
N VAL A 10 7.34 4.59 3.39
CA VAL A 10 8.34 3.81 4.11
C VAL A 10 9.51 3.50 3.19
N THR A 11 10.75 3.59 3.70
CA THR A 11 11.95 3.43 2.87
C THR A 11 13.05 2.66 3.59
N TYR A 12 13.86 1.95 2.81
CA TYR A 12 15.12 1.33 3.22
C TYR A 12 16.03 1.17 2.02
N ASN A 13 17.17 1.88 2.00
CA ASN A 13 18.17 1.84 0.93
C ASN A 13 17.55 2.10 -0.45
N ARG A 14 16.96 3.29 -0.64
CA ARG A 14 16.25 3.70 -1.85
C ARG A 14 16.74 5.02 -2.44
N GLU A 15 18.03 5.38 -2.28
CA GLU A 15 18.62 6.62 -2.76
C GLU A 15 18.30 6.95 -4.24
N LYS A 16 18.12 5.92 -5.09
CA LYS A 16 17.87 6.09 -6.53
C LYS A 16 16.40 6.28 -6.91
N LEU A 17 15.48 5.82 -6.09
CA LEU A 17 14.04 5.77 -6.44
C LEU A 17 13.21 6.76 -5.62
N LEU A 18 13.57 6.96 -4.35
CA LEU A 18 12.79 7.72 -3.39
C LEU A 18 12.52 9.18 -3.82
N ALA A 19 13.44 9.82 -4.54
CA ALA A 19 13.24 11.18 -5.04
C ALA A 19 11.99 11.28 -5.92
N LYS A 20 11.82 10.34 -6.86
CA LYS A 20 10.64 10.31 -7.76
C LYS A 20 9.34 10.11 -6.99
N ALA A 21 9.36 9.27 -5.94
CA ALA A 21 8.20 9.08 -5.08
C ALA A 21 7.85 10.37 -4.34
N ILE A 22 8.82 11.04 -3.69
CA ILE A 22 8.62 12.31 -2.99
C ILE A 22 8.10 13.39 -3.94
N ASP A 23 8.75 13.60 -5.09
CA ASP A 23 8.35 14.60 -6.08
C ASP A 23 6.90 14.39 -6.54
N SER A 24 6.49 13.13 -6.76
CA SER A 24 5.14 12.81 -7.18
C SER A 24 4.07 13.13 -6.13
N VAL A 25 4.43 13.11 -4.86
CA VAL A 25 3.56 13.55 -3.75
C VAL A 25 3.52 15.07 -3.67
N LEU A 26 4.68 15.73 -3.74
CA LEU A 26 4.77 17.18 -3.60
C LEU A 26 4.11 17.93 -4.76
N CYS A 27 4.00 17.29 -5.95
CA CYS A 27 3.28 17.82 -7.12
C CYS A 27 1.75 17.71 -7.01
N GLN A 28 1.18 17.12 -5.95
CA GLN A 28 -0.27 17.00 -5.80
C GLN A 28 -0.92 18.37 -5.62
N LYS A 29 -2.04 18.58 -6.32
CA LYS A 29 -2.81 19.85 -6.26
C LYS A 29 -3.63 20.04 -4.98
N PHE A 30 -3.74 19.02 -4.14
CA PHE A 30 -4.35 19.12 -2.82
C PHE A 30 -3.37 19.76 -1.84
N SER A 31 -3.73 20.88 -1.22
CA SER A 31 -2.81 21.62 -0.33
C SER A 31 -2.82 21.16 1.13
N GLY A 32 -3.86 20.47 1.56
CA GLY A 32 -4.08 20.10 2.98
C GLY A 32 -3.42 18.77 3.38
N PHE A 33 -2.18 18.49 2.96
CA PHE A 33 -1.48 17.25 3.32
C PHE A 33 -0.13 17.50 4.00
N GLU A 34 0.33 16.47 4.70
CA GLU A 34 1.71 16.28 5.14
C GLU A 34 2.30 15.03 4.50
N LEU A 35 3.61 14.99 4.31
CA LEU A 35 4.36 13.84 3.86
C LEU A 35 5.26 13.33 5.00
N VAL A 36 4.98 12.11 5.48
CA VAL A 36 5.74 11.45 6.54
C VAL A 36 6.58 10.33 5.92
N ILE A 37 7.89 10.48 5.98
CA ILE A 37 8.85 9.50 5.46
C ILE A 37 9.46 8.76 6.64
N ILE A 38 9.24 7.44 6.69
CA ILE A 38 9.81 6.56 7.70
C ILE A 38 10.99 5.80 7.10
N ASP A 39 12.16 6.02 7.61
CA ASP A 39 13.39 5.33 7.19
C ASP A 39 13.78 4.23 8.16
N ASP A 40 13.76 2.99 7.70
CA ASP A 40 14.10 1.79 8.45
C ASP A 40 15.63 1.59 8.56
N SER A 41 16.35 2.61 9.04
CA SER A 41 17.82 2.59 9.20
C SER A 41 18.58 2.39 7.88
N SER A 42 18.30 3.19 6.85
CA SER A 42 19.09 3.19 5.61
C SER A 42 20.57 3.46 5.88
N THR A 43 21.41 2.77 5.09
CA THR A 43 22.87 2.84 5.15
C THR A 43 23.51 3.41 3.88
N ASP A 44 22.69 3.67 2.85
CA ASP A 44 23.05 4.39 1.63
C ASP A 44 22.79 5.91 1.78
N ASN A 45 22.82 6.65 0.68
CA ASN A 45 22.59 8.11 0.69
C ASN A 45 21.10 8.51 0.81
N THR A 46 20.19 7.60 1.22
CA THR A 46 18.74 7.89 1.36
C THR A 46 18.49 9.07 2.31
N GLU A 47 19.17 9.11 3.47
CA GLU A 47 19.02 10.21 4.43
C GLU A 47 19.41 11.57 3.84
N ASP A 48 20.58 11.64 3.16
CA ASP A 48 21.05 12.89 2.56
C ASP A 48 20.19 13.34 1.39
N LEU A 49 19.59 12.39 0.67
CA LEU A 49 18.56 12.69 -0.32
C LEU A 49 17.36 13.39 0.33
N VAL A 50 16.80 12.82 1.40
CA VAL A 50 15.58 13.32 2.05
C VAL A 50 15.84 14.70 2.69
N LYS A 51 17.03 14.97 3.23
CA LYS A 51 17.40 16.29 3.79
C LYS A 51 17.15 17.44 2.81
N LYS A 52 17.27 17.21 1.50
CA LYS A 52 17.02 18.23 0.46
C LYS A 52 15.55 18.67 0.40
N TYR A 53 14.63 17.87 0.89
CA TYR A 53 13.19 18.15 0.89
C TYR A 53 12.69 18.74 2.22
N LEU A 54 13.51 18.80 3.26
CA LEU A 54 13.09 19.27 4.60
C LEU A 54 12.87 20.78 4.67
N SER A 55 13.21 21.54 3.62
CA SER A 55 12.81 22.94 3.48
C SER A 55 11.32 23.12 3.17
N ASP A 56 10.63 22.09 2.69
CA ASP A 56 9.18 22.07 2.54
C ASP A 56 8.55 21.66 3.87
N GLU A 57 7.81 22.57 4.50
CA GLU A 57 7.18 22.37 5.83
C GLU A 57 6.20 21.19 5.88
N ARG A 58 5.75 20.69 4.72
CA ARG A 58 4.89 19.52 4.64
C ARG A 58 5.64 18.22 4.89
N VAL A 59 6.98 18.18 4.71
CA VAL A 59 7.81 16.99 4.76
C VAL A 59 8.34 16.73 6.16
N LYS A 60 8.10 15.53 6.66
CA LYS A 60 8.64 15.01 7.93
C LYS A 60 9.48 13.77 7.66
N TYR A 61 10.68 13.71 8.19
CA TYR A 61 11.56 12.56 8.09
C TYR A 61 11.82 11.97 9.48
N ILE A 62 11.56 10.67 9.62
CA ILE A 62 11.74 9.92 10.85
C ILE A 62 12.61 8.70 10.55
N LYS A 63 13.81 8.67 11.08
CA LYS A 63 14.69 7.50 11.05
C LYS A 63 14.42 6.65 12.28
N ILE A 64 14.09 5.38 12.07
CA ILE A 64 13.80 4.44 13.15
C ILE A 64 14.93 3.40 13.26
N ALA A 65 15.02 2.72 14.41
CA ALA A 65 15.90 1.55 14.53
C ALA A 65 15.44 0.45 13.56
N LYS A 66 16.38 -0.34 13.07
CA LYS A 66 16.10 -1.40 12.08
C LYS A 66 14.97 -2.32 12.56
N SER A 67 13.93 -2.40 11.77
CA SER A 67 12.75 -3.20 12.07
C SER A 67 12.90 -4.65 11.62
N LYS A 68 12.09 -5.54 12.20
CA LYS A 68 12.07 -6.97 11.86
C LYS A 68 11.10 -7.29 10.72
N SER A 69 10.19 -6.37 10.38
CA SER A 69 9.19 -6.56 9.33
C SER A 69 8.70 -5.23 8.77
N ILE A 70 8.21 -5.26 7.53
CA ILE A 70 7.58 -4.10 6.88
C ILE A 70 6.36 -3.60 7.66
N SER A 71 5.60 -4.50 8.32
CA SER A 71 4.46 -4.14 9.18
C SER A 71 4.88 -3.24 10.33
N GLN A 72 6.03 -3.51 10.98
CA GLN A 72 6.57 -2.65 12.04
C GLN A 72 6.96 -1.28 11.51
N VAL A 73 7.63 -1.23 10.35
CA VAL A 73 7.99 0.04 9.70
C VAL A 73 6.75 0.88 9.42
N ARG A 74 5.71 0.26 8.83
CA ARG A 74 4.45 0.97 8.53
C ARG A 74 3.72 1.43 9.80
N ASN A 75 3.69 0.58 10.84
CA ASN A 75 3.06 0.94 12.12
C ASN A 75 3.80 2.08 12.84
N SER A 76 5.12 2.20 12.67
CA SER A 76 5.89 3.29 13.29
C SER A 76 5.51 4.68 12.76
N ALA A 77 4.77 4.76 11.65
CA ALA A 77 4.26 6.01 11.13
C ALA A 77 3.10 6.59 11.97
N TRP A 78 2.31 5.76 12.67
CA TRP A 78 1.07 6.19 13.31
C TRP A 78 1.23 7.29 14.37
N PRO A 79 2.30 7.33 15.19
CA PRO A 79 2.53 8.45 16.12
C PRO A 79 2.86 9.79 15.44
N HIS A 80 3.26 9.76 14.17
CA HIS A 80 3.76 10.93 13.43
C HIS A 80 2.76 11.52 12.44
N VAL A 81 1.63 10.84 12.21
CA VAL A 81 0.55 11.29 11.32
C VAL A 81 -0.52 12.05 12.08
N SER A 82 -1.05 13.11 11.46
CA SER A 82 -2.08 13.96 12.04
C SER A 82 -3.33 14.14 11.18
N GLY A 83 -3.31 13.60 9.95
CA GLY A 83 -4.42 13.64 9.01
C GLY A 83 -5.60 12.75 9.42
N LYS A 84 -6.79 13.12 8.97
CA LYS A 84 -8.01 12.29 9.04
C LYS A 84 -7.89 11.06 8.14
N TYR A 85 -7.17 11.21 7.04
CA TYR A 85 -6.93 10.18 6.04
C TYR A 85 -5.45 9.86 5.93
N ILE A 86 -5.15 8.60 5.63
CA ILE A 86 -3.82 8.15 5.29
C ILE A 86 -3.80 7.76 3.81
N ALA A 87 -2.88 8.32 3.05
CA ALA A 87 -2.54 7.85 1.72
C ALA A 87 -1.16 7.19 1.76
N VAL A 88 -0.97 6.10 1.03
CA VAL A 88 0.28 5.33 1.08
C VAL A 88 0.94 5.35 -0.29
N LEU A 89 2.27 5.47 -0.28
CA LEU A 89 3.11 5.30 -1.46
C LEU A 89 4.36 4.50 -1.06
N ASP A 90 4.62 3.41 -1.74
CA ASP A 90 5.87 2.67 -1.58
C ASP A 90 7.01 3.45 -2.26
N SER A 91 8.22 3.39 -1.70
CA SER A 91 9.36 4.27 -2.05
C SER A 91 9.93 4.05 -3.47
N ASP A 92 9.44 3.05 -4.19
CA ASP A 92 9.83 2.69 -5.55
C ASP A 92 8.72 2.93 -6.60
N ASP A 93 7.53 3.36 -6.15
CA ASP A 93 6.39 3.70 -7.00
C ASP A 93 6.27 5.22 -7.21
N ILE A 94 5.39 5.62 -8.14
CA ILE A 94 5.19 7.04 -8.50
C ILE A 94 3.70 7.33 -8.63
N TRP A 95 3.19 8.40 -8.04
CA TRP A 95 1.85 8.90 -8.37
C TRP A 95 1.91 9.68 -9.69
N CYS A 96 1.03 9.34 -10.64
CA CYS A 96 1.01 9.96 -11.96
C CYS A 96 -0.24 10.80 -12.25
N ASP A 97 -1.15 10.90 -11.30
CA ASP A 97 -2.32 11.78 -11.34
C ASP A 97 -2.16 12.84 -10.24
N ASP A 98 -1.96 14.09 -10.63
CA ASP A 98 -1.78 15.23 -9.71
C ASP A 98 -3.06 15.60 -8.93
N LEU A 99 -4.21 15.05 -9.31
CA LEU A 99 -5.50 15.17 -8.62
C LEU A 99 -5.87 13.93 -7.78
N LYS A 100 -4.96 12.95 -7.65
CA LYS A 100 -5.23 11.72 -6.90
C LYS A 100 -5.75 12.00 -5.48
N LEU A 101 -5.07 12.83 -4.72
CA LEU A 101 -5.49 13.18 -3.36
C LEU A 101 -6.86 13.87 -3.34
N ASN A 102 -7.13 14.80 -4.27
CA ASN A 102 -8.43 15.46 -4.38
C ASN A 102 -9.56 14.48 -4.68
N LYS A 103 -9.38 13.59 -5.66
CA LYS A 103 -10.39 12.61 -6.06
C LYS A 103 -10.74 11.67 -4.92
N GLN A 104 -9.73 11.08 -4.28
CA GLN A 104 -9.90 10.13 -3.19
C GLN A 104 -10.48 10.79 -1.93
N PHE A 105 -10.02 11.98 -1.57
CA PHE A 105 -10.55 12.77 -0.46
C PHE A 105 -12.04 13.10 -0.67
N ASN A 106 -12.39 13.67 -1.83
CA ASN A 106 -13.76 14.04 -2.14
C ASN A 106 -14.71 12.83 -2.15
N PHE A 107 -14.24 11.68 -2.62
CA PHE A 107 -15.01 10.45 -2.58
C PHE A 107 -15.28 10.00 -1.13
N LEU A 108 -14.24 9.94 -0.30
CA LEU A 108 -14.38 9.52 1.10
C LEU A 108 -15.20 10.51 1.93
N GLU A 109 -15.13 11.82 1.67
CA GLU A 109 -15.98 12.81 2.36
C GLU A 109 -17.46 12.64 2.01
N LYS A 110 -17.77 12.36 0.74
CA LYS A 110 -19.15 12.17 0.27
C LYS A 110 -19.73 10.81 0.64
N ASN A 111 -18.90 9.81 0.92
CA ASN A 111 -19.30 8.43 1.15
C ASN A 111 -18.74 7.91 2.49
N SER A 112 -19.45 8.21 3.56
CA SER A 112 -18.98 7.92 4.95
C SER A 112 -18.86 6.42 5.26
N ASP A 113 -19.56 5.57 4.54
CA ASP A 113 -19.56 4.11 4.65
C ASP A 113 -18.36 3.44 3.94
N PHE A 114 -17.59 4.19 3.16
CA PHE A 114 -16.33 3.70 2.55
C PHE A 114 -15.14 3.98 3.44
N VAL A 115 -14.28 2.96 3.64
CA VAL A 115 -13.11 3.04 4.52
C VAL A 115 -11.79 3.03 3.76
N VAL A 116 -11.73 2.42 2.59
CA VAL A 116 -10.56 2.36 1.71
C VAL A 116 -10.95 2.67 0.28
N VAL A 117 -10.15 3.47 -0.38
CA VAL A 117 -10.21 3.68 -1.83
C VAL A 117 -8.83 3.43 -2.45
N GLY A 118 -8.81 2.80 -3.61
CA GLY A 118 -7.62 2.58 -4.41
C GLY A 118 -7.79 3.08 -5.84
N SER A 119 -6.91 2.66 -6.74
CA SER A 119 -7.02 2.97 -8.17
C SER A 119 -6.39 1.91 -9.07
N ALA A 120 -6.59 2.04 -10.39
CA ALA A 120 -5.81 1.36 -11.40
C ALA A 120 -4.35 1.84 -11.39
N ALA A 121 -3.47 1.06 -12.02
CA ALA A 121 -2.04 1.35 -12.12
C ALA A 121 -1.51 1.13 -13.55
N ALA A 122 -0.48 1.89 -13.91
CA ALA A 122 0.43 1.56 -14.98
C ALA A 122 1.61 0.77 -14.37
N LEU A 123 1.82 -0.46 -14.81
CA LEU A 123 3.00 -1.24 -14.42
C LEU A 123 4.22 -0.71 -15.19
N ILE A 124 5.32 -0.46 -14.47
CA ILE A 124 6.55 0.05 -15.06
C ILE A 124 7.75 -0.87 -14.75
N ASN A 125 8.74 -0.88 -15.65
CA ASN A 125 10.02 -1.56 -15.44
C ASN A 125 11.01 -0.69 -14.64
N SER A 126 12.25 -1.18 -14.48
CA SER A 126 13.35 -0.44 -13.82
C SER A 126 13.70 0.90 -14.46
N GLU A 127 13.36 1.08 -15.74
CA GLU A 127 13.65 2.26 -16.57
C GLU A 127 12.45 3.20 -16.68
N ASP A 128 11.41 3.02 -15.85
CA ASP A 128 10.15 3.79 -15.85
C ASP A 128 9.28 3.63 -17.10
N GLN A 129 9.58 2.67 -17.97
CA GLN A 129 8.80 2.41 -19.16
C GLN A 129 7.53 1.63 -18.80
N ILE A 130 6.40 2.03 -19.36
CA ILE A 130 5.12 1.37 -19.12
C ILE A 130 5.10 0.02 -19.83
N ILE A 131 4.82 -1.05 -19.05
CA ILE A 131 4.68 -2.42 -19.54
C ILE A 131 3.21 -2.74 -19.81
N GLU A 132 2.32 -2.36 -18.87
CA GLU A 132 0.91 -2.74 -18.90
C GLU A 132 0.07 -1.76 -18.08
N TYR A 133 -1.20 -1.61 -18.44
CA TYR A 133 -2.21 -0.93 -17.61
C TYR A 133 -3.10 -1.98 -16.93
N VAL A 134 -3.17 -1.93 -15.62
CA VAL A 134 -3.91 -2.92 -14.82
C VAL A 134 -5.01 -2.26 -14.02
N LYS A 135 -6.26 -2.70 -14.24
CA LYS A 135 -7.41 -2.34 -13.43
C LYS A 135 -7.63 -3.38 -12.34
N LYS A 136 -8.13 -2.92 -11.19
CA LYS A 136 -8.59 -3.75 -10.09
C LYS A 136 -10.13 -3.74 -10.06
N PRO A 137 -10.77 -4.70 -9.37
CA PRO A 137 -12.22 -4.66 -9.15
C PRO A 137 -12.63 -3.32 -8.56
N GLU A 138 -13.71 -2.72 -9.08
CA GLU A 138 -14.10 -1.35 -8.78
C GLU A 138 -15.02 -1.27 -7.54
N SER A 139 -16.10 -2.01 -7.55
CA SER A 139 -17.13 -1.96 -6.51
C SER A 139 -16.79 -2.80 -5.29
N ASP A 140 -17.33 -2.44 -4.10
CA ASP A 140 -17.18 -3.19 -2.85
C ASP A 140 -17.51 -4.68 -3.02
N ASN A 141 -18.57 -4.99 -3.75
CA ASN A 141 -19.00 -6.37 -3.97
C ASN A 141 -17.98 -7.18 -4.79
N GLU A 142 -17.41 -6.58 -5.84
CA GLU A 142 -16.38 -7.21 -6.67
C GLU A 142 -15.07 -7.35 -5.90
N ILE A 143 -14.66 -6.31 -5.17
CA ILE A 143 -13.47 -6.31 -4.33
C ILE A 143 -13.53 -7.45 -3.30
N ARG A 144 -14.66 -7.59 -2.62
CA ARG A 144 -14.85 -8.65 -1.60
C ARG A 144 -14.80 -10.06 -2.19
N LYS A 145 -15.27 -10.26 -3.40
CA LYS A 145 -15.17 -11.54 -4.13
C LYS A 145 -13.73 -11.90 -4.47
N ASP A 146 -12.90 -10.89 -4.74
CA ASP A 146 -11.51 -11.09 -5.17
C ASP A 146 -10.50 -11.26 -4.03
N PHE A 147 -10.81 -10.90 -2.80
CA PHE A 147 -9.85 -10.93 -1.67
C PHE A 147 -9.05 -12.21 -1.54
N PHE A 148 -9.70 -13.35 -1.77
CA PHE A 148 -9.05 -14.66 -1.65
C PHE A 148 -8.46 -15.17 -2.96
N VAL A 149 -8.65 -14.44 -4.06
CA VAL A 149 -8.09 -14.78 -5.37
C VAL A 149 -6.86 -13.92 -5.66
N LYS A 150 -7.01 -12.59 -5.56
CA LYS A 150 -5.94 -11.60 -5.79
C LYS A 150 -5.98 -10.56 -4.68
N ASN A 151 -4.88 -9.84 -4.49
CA ASN A 151 -4.94 -8.59 -3.74
C ASN A 151 -5.73 -7.55 -4.56
N PRO A 152 -6.88 -7.06 -4.06
CA PRO A 152 -7.74 -6.18 -4.84
C PRO A 152 -7.22 -4.74 -4.92
N PHE A 153 -6.13 -4.41 -4.24
CA PHE A 153 -5.52 -3.08 -4.27
C PHE A 153 -4.06 -3.14 -4.69
N PHE A 154 -3.57 -2.08 -5.28
CA PHE A 154 -2.16 -1.72 -5.28
C PHE A 154 -1.92 -0.90 -4.01
N HIS A 155 -0.97 -1.30 -3.18
CA HIS A 155 -0.71 -0.66 -1.88
C HIS A 155 -0.43 0.84 -2.05
N SER A 156 0.38 1.22 -3.03
CA SER A 156 0.73 2.62 -3.34
C SER A 156 -0.43 3.47 -3.86
N SER A 157 -1.57 2.85 -4.21
CA SER A 157 -2.73 3.57 -4.72
C SER A 157 -3.72 4.00 -3.64
N VAL A 158 -3.63 3.43 -2.44
CA VAL A 158 -4.73 3.51 -1.48
C VAL A 158 -4.75 4.81 -0.68
N MET A 159 -5.97 5.21 -0.32
CA MET A 159 -6.27 6.13 0.78
C MET A 159 -7.31 5.48 1.69
N PHE A 160 -7.14 5.63 3.01
CA PHE A 160 -8.05 5.05 3.99
C PHE A 160 -8.25 5.96 5.21
N ARG A 161 -9.30 5.69 5.99
CA ARG A 161 -9.60 6.43 7.21
C ARG A 161 -8.65 6.04 8.33
N LEU A 162 -7.93 6.99 8.92
CA LEU A 162 -7.01 6.74 10.03
C LEU A 162 -7.73 6.09 11.23
N GLU A 163 -8.92 6.57 11.59
CA GLU A 163 -9.66 6.04 12.73
C GLU A 163 -10.06 4.56 12.53
N ALA A 164 -10.36 4.13 11.30
CA ALA A 164 -10.63 2.72 11.03
C ALA A 164 -9.37 1.86 11.25
N VAL A 165 -8.20 2.34 10.81
CA VAL A 165 -6.91 1.65 11.06
C VAL A 165 -6.59 1.58 12.55
N LYS A 166 -6.81 2.64 13.30
CA LYS A 166 -6.61 2.65 14.76
C LYS A 166 -7.49 1.62 15.47
N ARG A 167 -8.78 1.53 15.10
CA ARG A 167 -9.70 0.54 15.68
C ARG A 167 -9.26 -0.90 15.48
N ILE A 168 -8.66 -1.22 14.34
CA ILE A 168 -8.18 -2.58 14.04
C ILE A 168 -6.73 -2.84 14.49
N GLY A 169 -6.03 -1.84 15.06
CA GLY A 169 -4.67 -1.96 15.58
C GLY A 169 -3.56 -1.93 14.53
N GLY A 170 -3.79 -1.30 13.36
CA GLY A 170 -2.76 -1.15 12.32
C GLY A 170 -2.45 -2.45 11.56
N TYR A 171 -1.24 -2.56 11.02
CA TYR A 171 -0.73 -3.78 10.36
C TYR A 171 -0.43 -4.87 11.40
N ASP A 172 -0.72 -6.14 11.09
CA ASP A 172 -0.38 -7.27 11.96
C ASP A 172 1.12 -7.61 11.81
N GLU A 173 1.91 -7.30 12.83
CA GLU A 173 3.37 -7.48 12.83
C GLU A 173 3.83 -8.94 12.81
N LYS A 174 2.91 -9.87 13.05
CA LYS A 174 3.17 -11.32 12.96
C LYS A 174 3.11 -11.84 11.53
N ILE A 175 2.59 -11.02 10.59
CA ILE A 175 2.50 -11.34 9.17
C ILE A 175 3.68 -10.68 8.45
N LYS A 176 4.51 -11.50 7.82
CA LYS A 176 5.67 -11.04 7.05
C LYS A 176 5.34 -10.81 5.58
N PHE A 177 4.38 -11.57 5.03
CA PHE A 177 3.99 -11.50 3.62
C PHE A 177 2.47 -11.38 3.47
N GLY A 178 2.04 -10.37 2.72
CA GLY A 178 0.62 -10.07 2.51
C GLY A 178 -0.01 -9.32 3.67
N GLU A 179 0.78 -8.53 4.37
CA GLU A 179 0.36 -7.66 5.48
C GLU A 179 -0.69 -6.64 5.03
N ASP A 180 -0.61 -6.20 3.79
CA ASP A 180 -1.59 -5.33 3.15
C ASP A 180 -2.93 -6.05 2.93
N LEU A 181 -2.91 -7.28 2.44
CA LEU A 181 -4.11 -8.09 2.29
C LEU A 181 -4.80 -8.34 3.64
N ASP A 182 -4.04 -8.65 4.71
CA ASP A 182 -4.61 -8.78 6.05
C ASP A 182 -5.25 -7.48 6.53
N LEU A 183 -4.57 -6.34 6.28
CA LEU A 183 -5.11 -5.03 6.63
C LEU A 183 -6.44 -4.77 5.93
N TRP A 184 -6.53 -5.02 4.61
CA TRP A 184 -7.77 -4.83 3.86
C TRP A 184 -8.90 -5.72 4.38
N LEU A 185 -8.61 -7.00 4.65
CA LEU A 185 -9.60 -7.92 5.21
C LEU A 185 -10.13 -7.47 6.58
N ARG A 186 -9.28 -6.83 7.41
CA ARG A 186 -9.72 -6.28 8.70
C ARG A 186 -10.48 -4.99 8.53
N LEU A 187 -10.02 -4.08 7.66
CA LEU A 187 -10.71 -2.83 7.35
C LEU A 187 -12.07 -3.04 6.71
N GLY A 188 -12.26 -4.13 5.96
CA GLY A 188 -13.56 -4.47 5.38
C GLY A 188 -14.66 -4.82 6.40
N LYS A 189 -14.32 -4.96 7.68
CA LYS A 189 -15.30 -5.05 8.77
C LYS A 189 -15.77 -3.66 9.24
N GLU A 190 -14.98 -2.63 8.93
CA GLU A 190 -15.23 -1.25 9.31
C GLU A 190 -16.03 -0.47 8.25
N GLY A 191 -16.10 -0.97 7.01
CA GLY A 191 -16.86 -0.32 5.94
C GLY A 191 -16.57 -0.90 4.56
N LYS A 192 -16.95 -0.12 3.53
CA LYS A 192 -16.88 -0.49 2.12
C LYS A 192 -15.58 -0.08 1.46
N PHE A 193 -15.37 -0.61 0.27
CA PHE A 193 -14.20 -0.41 -0.59
C PHE A 193 -14.59 0.15 -1.95
N TYR A 194 -13.68 0.89 -2.56
CA TYR A 194 -13.81 1.35 -3.93
C TYR A 194 -12.46 1.43 -4.61
N ASN A 195 -12.37 1.10 -5.89
CA ASN A 195 -11.20 1.41 -6.72
C ASN A 195 -11.63 2.31 -7.88
N PHE A 196 -10.95 3.43 -8.02
CA PHE A 196 -11.07 4.28 -9.19
C PHE A 196 -10.56 3.52 -10.43
N PRO A 197 -11.30 3.53 -11.55
CA PRO A 197 -10.87 2.88 -12.79
C PRO A 197 -9.74 3.64 -13.50
N GLU A 198 -9.48 4.90 -13.09
CA GLU A 198 -8.40 5.73 -13.61
C GLU A 198 -7.04 5.26 -13.09
N VAL A 199 -6.03 5.36 -13.95
CA VAL A 199 -4.63 5.13 -13.59
C VAL A 199 -4.11 6.33 -12.81
N MET A 200 -3.84 6.14 -11.51
CA MET A 200 -3.34 7.19 -10.64
C MET A 200 -1.89 6.95 -10.19
N ILE A 201 -1.36 5.75 -10.43
CA ILE A 201 -0.02 5.37 -10.03
C ILE A 201 0.73 4.64 -11.14
N LYS A 202 2.05 4.77 -11.11
CA LYS A 202 3.00 3.88 -11.79
C LYS A 202 3.56 2.92 -10.75
N TYR A 203 3.24 1.64 -10.90
CA TYR A 203 3.65 0.57 -9.99
C TYR A 203 4.87 -0.16 -10.58
N ARG A 204 5.98 -0.19 -9.84
CA ARG A 204 7.24 -0.76 -10.33
C ARG A 204 7.30 -2.26 -10.13
N ILE A 205 7.63 -2.98 -11.23
CA ILE A 205 7.89 -4.41 -11.19
C ILE A 205 9.39 -4.63 -11.06
N HIS A 206 9.78 -5.32 -10.00
CA HIS A 206 11.17 -5.75 -9.79
C HIS A 206 11.35 -7.20 -10.23
N ASN A 207 12.49 -7.49 -10.88
CA ASN A 207 12.86 -8.86 -11.24
C ASN A 207 13.22 -9.71 -10.01
N ASP A 208 13.72 -9.08 -8.93
CA ASP A 208 14.04 -9.70 -7.65
C ASP A 208 12.86 -9.58 -6.68
N ASN A 209 11.95 -10.53 -6.77
CA ASN A 209 10.80 -10.57 -5.89
C ASN A 209 11.19 -11.24 -4.56
N GLU A 210 11.18 -10.49 -3.44
CA GLU A 210 11.35 -11.04 -2.08
C GLU A 210 10.41 -12.21 -1.80
N ILE A 211 9.20 -12.18 -2.37
CA ILE A 211 8.22 -13.28 -2.31
C ILE A 211 8.78 -14.56 -2.95
N LYS A 212 9.57 -14.45 -4.04
CA LYS A 212 10.20 -15.64 -4.69
C LYS A 212 11.26 -16.25 -3.78
N LYS A 213 12.06 -15.43 -3.10
CA LYS A 213 13.12 -15.88 -2.18
C LYS A 213 12.55 -16.58 -0.94
N HIS A 214 11.36 -16.15 -0.47
CA HIS A 214 10.72 -16.65 0.75
C HIS A 214 9.37 -17.31 0.50
N TRP A 215 9.23 -18.00 -0.63
CA TRP A 215 7.93 -18.51 -1.12
C TRP A 215 7.16 -19.36 -0.09
N SER A 216 7.85 -20.28 0.63
CA SER A 216 7.19 -21.13 1.64
C SER A 216 6.59 -20.33 2.80
N GLY A 217 7.32 -19.31 3.28
CA GLY A 217 6.82 -18.39 4.31
C GLY A 217 5.62 -17.57 3.81
N ALA A 218 5.71 -17.04 2.59
CA ALA A 218 4.64 -16.27 1.98
C ALA A 218 3.34 -17.08 1.81
N VAL A 219 3.45 -18.35 1.41
CA VAL A 219 2.28 -19.25 1.33
C VAL A 219 1.66 -19.47 2.72
N LEU A 220 2.48 -19.75 3.72
CA LEU A 220 1.99 -20.00 5.09
C LEU A 220 1.27 -18.76 5.65
N ASP A 221 1.80 -17.57 5.46
CA ASP A 221 1.16 -16.34 5.94
C ASP A 221 -0.16 -16.07 5.21
N VAL A 222 -0.19 -16.24 3.88
CA VAL A 222 -1.44 -16.13 3.12
C VAL A 222 -2.50 -17.15 3.60
N LEU A 223 -2.09 -18.39 3.90
CA LEU A 223 -2.99 -19.39 4.45
C LEU A 223 -3.53 -19.02 5.84
N ARG A 224 -2.69 -18.44 6.70
CA ARG A 224 -3.09 -17.93 8.02
C ARG A 224 -4.10 -16.78 7.87
N ILE A 225 -3.84 -15.83 6.98
CA ILE A 225 -4.73 -14.71 6.67
C ILE A 225 -6.11 -15.22 6.23
N ILE A 226 -6.15 -16.17 5.29
CA ILE A 226 -7.40 -16.76 4.79
C ILE A 226 -8.14 -17.47 5.93
N LYS A 227 -7.46 -18.34 6.70
CA LYS A 227 -8.05 -19.08 7.81
C LYS A 227 -8.67 -18.12 8.85
N LYS A 228 -7.98 -17.03 9.18
CA LYS A 228 -8.44 -16.00 10.14
C LYS A 228 -9.70 -15.28 9.66
N ASN A 229 -9.84 -15.05 8.35
CA ASN A 229 -10.89 -14.19 7.80
C ASN A 229 -12.01 -14.94 7.04
N ARG A 230 -11.87 -16.25 6.79
CA ARG A 230 -12.79 -17.05 5.93
C ARG A 230 -14.26 -16.98 6.35
N LYS A 231 -14.55 -16.97 7.66
CA LYS A 231 -15.92 -16.89 8.16
C LYS A 231 -16.57 -15.56 7.87
N THR A 232 -15.83 -14.45 8.01
CA THR A 232 -16.31 -13.09 7.77
C THR A 232 -16.70 -12.86 6.32
N TYR A 233 -15.97 -13.48 5.37
CA TYR A 233 -16.16 -13.28 3.94
C TYR A 233 -16.80 -14.47 3.23
N ASN A 234 -17.40 -15.40 3.97
CA ASN A 234 -18.04 -16.61 3.44
C ASN A 234 -17.16 -17.37 2.42
N ALA A 235 -15.85 -17.41 2.66
CA ALA A 235 -14.89 -18.06 1.77
C ALA A 235 -14.95 -19.58 1.97
N GLY A 236 -15.59 -20.27 1.02
CA GLY A 236 -15.66 -21.72 0.99
C GLY A 236 -14.32 -22.41 0.71
N PRO A 237 -14.21 -23.73 0.95
CA PRO A 237 -12.97 -24.50 0.74
C PRO A 237 -12.38 -24.39 -0.67
N LEU A 238 -13.23 -24.26 -1.68
CA LEU A 238 -12.82 -24.10 -3.08
C LEU A 238 -12.03 -22.83 -3.36
N VAL A 239 -12.35 -21.72 -2.67
CA VAL A 239 -11.61 -20.45 -2.78
C VAL A 239 -10.20 -20.60 -2.22
N PHE A 240 -10.07 -21.33 -1.12
CA PHE A 240 -8.79 -21.68 -0.51
C PHE A 240 -7.91 -22.50 -1.48
N LEU A 241 -8.48 -23.53 -2.08
CA LEU A 241 -7.79 -24.36 -3.07
C LEU A 241 -7.34 -23.55 -4.28
N LYS A 242 -8.21 -22.69 -4.85
CA LYS A 242 -7.86 -21.82 -5.98
C LYS A 242 -6.66 -20.91 -5.68
N LYS A 243 -6.56 -20.35 -4.47
CA LYS A 243 -5.43 -19.50 -4.08
C LYS A 243 -4.12 -20.29 -3.95
N ILE A 244 -4.19 -21.51 -3.38
CA ILE A 244 -3.03 -22.42 -3.32
C ILE A 244 -2.56 -22.77 -4.73
N PHE A 245 -3.47 -23.24 -5.60
CA PHE A 245 -3.14 -23.61 -6.97
C PHE A 245 -2.54 -22.45 -7.75
N ARG A 246 -3.07 -21.25 -7.58
CA ARG A 246 -2.51 -20.06 -8.22
C ARG A 246 -1.09 -19.77 -7.72
N LYS A 247 -0.84 -19.81 -6.40
CA LYS A 247 0.49 -19.62 -5.84
C LYS A 247 1.48 -20.69 -6.32
N LEU A 248 1.06 -21.94 -6.40
CA LEU A 248 1.86 -23.02 -6.98
C LEU A 248 2.17 -22.75 -8.46
N SER A 249 1.17 -22.34 -9.26
CA SER A 249 1.37 -21.99 -10.67
C SER A 249 2.34 -20.82 -10.85
N GLU A 250 2.24 -19.75 -10.02
CA GLU A 250 3.18 -18.64 -10.01
C GLU A 250 4.62 -19.10 -9.69
N TYR A 251 4.78 -20.04 -8.76
CA TYR A 251 6.07 -20.64 -8.41
C TYR A 251 6.67 -21.45 -9.55
N PHE A 252 5.89 -22.33 -10.21
CA PHE A 252 6.40 -23.13 -11.32
C PHE A 252 6.72 -22.30 -12.56
N LYS A 253 5.94 -21.23 -12.85
CA LYS A 253 6.25 -20.28 -13.95
C LYS A 253 7.51 -19.45 -13.69
N SER A 254 7.93 -19.30 -12.44
CA SER A 254 9.12 -18.52 -12.10
C SER A 254 10.42 -19.35 -12.12
N LYS A 255 10.30 -20.68 -12.29
CA LYS A 255 11.46 -21.60 -12.39
C LYS A 255 11.85 -21.91 -13.84
N ASN A 256 10.96 -21.60 -14.78
CA ASN A 256 11.21 -21.67 -16.23
C ASN A 256 11.47 -20.25 -16.78
#